data_f0a3714410910c755b945af8e941260c
#
_entry.id   f0a3714410910c755b945af8e941260c
#
_cell.length_a   1.000
_cell.length_b   1.000
_cell.length_c   1.000
_cell.angle_alpha   90.00
_cell.angle_beta   90.00
_cell.angle_gamma   90.00
#
_symmetry.space_group_name_H-M   'P 1'
#
loop_
_entity.id
_entity.type
_entity.pdbx_description
1 polymer ?
#
loop_
_entity_poly.entity_id
_entity_poly.type
_entity_poly.pdbx_seq_one_letter_code
_entity_poly.pdbx_strand_id
1 'polypeptide(L)'
;LALLDDVAAIAKIAATSLDDAAAQAAKAGSKAAGKAAGIVIDDAAVTPRYVVGFASERELPIIGKIALGSLKNKMIILLPGALFLSFFAPWIITPLLMLGGAYLCMEGYEKVMDIVRPHSSHGDDDAADDGDKTSLELENEKVASAVRTDFILSAEIMAITLSTVATSPLWLQGGVLAVVGLGMTALVYGAVALIVKADDAGAAMARSANGAISAFGRGLVLGMPVFLRVLTWIGMVAMLWVGGGIMVHGLYELGYPAPEKNIQHLATSVAAFVPALTGFVTWFVSAAIAAVIGLIVGAIVEPIAHRGLVPAISGLKGLFNRKM
;
A
#
# COMPACT_ATOMS: atom_id res chain seq x y z
N LEU A 1 -41.17 -7.33 -31.87
CA LEU A 1 -41.53 -7.02 -30.48
C LEU A 1 -40.85 -8.01 -29.53
N ALA A 2 -40.94 -9.35 -29.73
CA ALA A 2 -40.32 -10.34 -28.86
C ALA A 2 -38.80 -10.13 -28.67
N LEU A 3 -38.08 -9.77 -29.73
CA LEU A 3 -36.65 -9.53 -29.69
C LEU A 3 -36.27 -8.29 -28.86
N LEU A 4 -37.13 -7.27 -28.85
CA LEU A 4 -36.94 -6.09 -28.03
C LEU A 4 -37.26 -6.35 -26.55
N ASP A 5 -38.22 -7.22 -26.27
CA ASP A 5 -38.56 -7.65 -24.91
C ASP A 5 -37.43 -8.53 -24.33
N ASP A 6 -36.81 -9.40 -25.13
CA ASP A 6 -35.67 -10.20 -24.74
C ASP A 6 -34.40 -9.33 -24.45
N VAL A 7 -34.16 -8.33 -25.31
CA VAL A 7 -33.04 -7.39 -25.08
C VAL A 7 -33.29 -6.53 -23.83
N ALA A 8 -34.55 -6.10 -23.61
CA ALA A 8 -34.89 -5.35 -22.39
C ALA A 8 -34.73 -6.21 -21.11
N ALA A 9 -35.12 -7.50 -21.19
CA ALA A 9 -34.94 -8.43 -20.07
C ALA A 9 -33.45 -8.67 -19.76
N ILE A 10 -32.64 -8.88 -20.78
CA ILE A 10 -31.17 -9.04 -20.63
C ILE A 10 -30.54 -7.77 -20.06
N ALA A 11 -30.92 -6.59 -20.56
CA ALA A 11 -30.44 -5.31 -20.06
C ALA A 11 -30.82 -5.08 -18.58
N LYS A 12 -32.05 -5.47 -18.20
CA LYS A 12 -32.49 -5.39 -16.79
C LYS A 12 -31.72 -6.34 -15.87
N ILE A 13 -31.46 -7.55 -16.32
CA ILE A 13 -30.65 -8.53 -15.57
C ILE A 13 -29.22 -8.02 -15.45
N ALA A 14 -28.64 -7.47 -16.50
CA ALA A 14 -27.31 -6.89 -16.47
C ALA A 14 -27.24 -5.68 -15.52
N ALA A 15 -28.25 -4.80 -15.52
CA ALA A 15 -28.30 -3.65 -14.62
C ALA A 15 -28.41 -4.07 -13.14
N THR A 16 -29.28 -5.03 -12.80
CA THR A 16 -29.37 -5.57 -11.42
C THR A 16 -28.09 -6.27 -10.99
N SER A 17 -27.42 -6.98 -11.88
CA SER A 17 -26.13 -7.62 -11.59
C SER A 17 -25.01 -6.59 -11.35
N LEU A 18 -25.06 -5.46 -12.05
CA LEU A 18 -24.13 -4.34 -11.83
C LEU A 18 -24.38 -3.65 -10.49
N ASP A 19 -25.64 -3.43 -10.11
CA ASP A 19 -26.00 -2.86 -8.80
C ASP A 19 -25.56 -3.77 -7.64
N ASP A 20 -25.77 -5.08 -7.76
CA ASP A 20 -25.32 -6.06 -6.78
C ASP A 20 -23.79 -6.11 -6.69
N ALA A 21 -23.09 -6.04 -7.83
CA ALA A 21 -21.63 -5.98 -7.87
C ALA A 21 -21.12 -4.69 -7.21
N ALA A 22 -21.74 -3.54 -7.48
CA ALA A 22 -21.38 -2.26 -6.87
C ALA A 22 -21.62 -2.26 -5.36
N ALA A 23 -22.74 -2.80 -4.89
CA ALA A 23 -23.04 -2.92 -3.47
C ALA A 23 -22.05 -3.85 -2.74
N GLN A 24 -21.71 -5.01 -3.34
CA GLN A 24 -20.72 -5.91 -2.80
C GLN A 24 -19.30 -5.32 -2.84
N ALA A 25 -18.95 -4.58 -3.91
CA ALA A 25 -17.68 -3.86 -4.00
C ALA A 25 -17.58 -2.78 -2.92
N ALA A 26 -18.65 -2.02 -2.67
CA ALA A 26 -18.68 -1.02 -1.61
C ALA A 26 -18.50 -1.66 -0.22
N LYS A 27 -19.18 -2.78 0.04
CA LYS A 27 -19.05 -3.55 1.30
C LYS A 27 -17.67 -4.18 1.44
N ALA A 28 -17.13 -4.78 0.38
CA ALA A 28 -15.80 -5.35 0.37
C ALA A 28 -14.73 -4.26 0.50
N GLY A 29 -14.87 -3.16 -0.22
CA GLY A 29 -13.99 -2.00 -0.16
C GLY A 29 -13.96 -1.34 1.22
N SER A 30 -15.12 -1.16 1.87
CA SER A 30 -15.19 -0.61 3.23
C SER A 30 -14.57 -1.54 4.27
N LYS A 31 -14.75 -2.86 4.13
CA LYS A 31 -14.13 -3.86 5.00
C LYS A 31 -12.63 -3.95 4.76
N ALA A 32 -12.20 -3.91 3.49
CA ALA A 32 -10.80 -3.85 3.11
C ALA A 32 -10.16 -2.55 3.62
N ALA A 33 -10.80 -1.39 3.42
CA ALA A 33 -10.32 -0.10 3.91
C ALA A 33 -10.21 -0.07 5.44
N GLY A 34 -11.15 -0.65 6.17
CA GLY A 34 -11.10 -0.75 7.62
C GLY A 34 -9.95 -1.62 8.13
N LYS A 35 -9.68 -2.76 7.46
CA LYS A 35 -8.53 -3.62 7.75
C LYS A 35 -7.22 -3.05 7.21
N ALA A 36 -7.29 -2.41 6.05
CA ALA A 36 -6.15 -1.87 5.32
C ALA A 36 -5.95 -0.36 5.56
N ALA A 37 -6.55 0.21 6.60
CA ALA A 37 -6.35 1.63 6.92
C ALA A 37 -4.88 1.98 7.06
N GLY A 38 -4.05 1.06 7.59
CA GLY A 38 -2.61 1.18 7.60
C GLY A 38 -2.01 1.24 6.20
N ILE A 39 -2.45 0.38 5.29
CA ILE A 39 -1.96 0.30 3.91
C ILE A 39 -2.30 1.59 3.15
N VAL A 40 -3.55 2.08 3.30
CA VAL A 40 -3.96 3.36 2.67
C VAL A 40 -3.16 4.53 3.22
N ILE A 41 -2.89 4.54 4.53
CA ILE A 41 -2.03 5.55 5.15
C ILE A 41 -0.61 5.42 4.65
N ASP A 42 -0.07 4.22 4.49
CA ASP A 42 1.27 3.99 3.97
C ASP A 42 1.41 4.44 2.52
N ASP A 43 0.52 4.05 1.62
CA ASP A 43 0.51 4.50 0.23
C ASP A 43 0.42 6.04 0.14
N ALA A 44 -0.49 6.65 0.92
CA ALA A 44 -0.65 8.09 0.96
C ALA A 44 0.54 8.82 1.63
N ALA A 45 1.25 8.15 2.53
CA ALA A 45 2.40 8.70 3.25
C ALA A 45 3.71 8.51 2.49
N VAL A 46 3.90 7.37 1.84
CA VAL A 46 5.15 7.01 1.16
C VAL A 46 5.22 7.59 -0.25
N THR A 47 4.10 7.63 -0.99
CA THR A 47 4.09 8.10 -2.38
C THR A 47 4.58 9.54 -2.55
N PRO A 48 4.25 10.54 -1.70
CA PRO A 48 4.81 11.89 -1.81
C PRO A 48 6.35 11.93 -1.77
N ARG A 49 7.00 11.02 -1.04
CA ARG A 49 8.48 10.91 -1.01
C ARG A 49 9.09 10.70 -2.39
N TYR A 50 8.42 9.95 -3.25
CA TYR A 50 8.92 9.67 -4.60
C TYR A 50 8.81 10.87 -5.53
N VAL A 51 8.03 11.89 -5.14
CA VAL A 51 7.76 13.09 -5.93
C VAL A 51 8.51 14.30 -5.40
N VAL A 52 8.78 14.35 -4.08
CA VAL A 52 9.53 15.44 -3.44
C VAL A 52 10.95 15.53 -4.02
N GLY A 53 11.36 16.76 -4.38
CA GLY A 53 12.67 17.06 -4.96
C GLY A 53 12.67 17.20 -6.47
N PHE A 54 11.54 16.96 -7.15
CA PHE A 54 11.33 17.33 -8.55
C PHE A 54 10.72 18.73 -8.68
N ALA A 55 10.82 19.32 -9.87
CA ALA A 55 10.14 20.58 -10.16
C ALA A 55 8.61 20.40 -10.07
N SER A 56 7.90 21.38 -9.52
CA SER A 56 6.43 21.34 -9.31
C SER A 56 5.63 20.96 -10.57
N GLU A 57 6.16 21.25 -11.75
CA GLU A 57 5.56 20.89 -13.04
C GLU A 57 5.66 19.38 -13.35
N ARG A 58 6.62 18.68 -12.72
CA ARG A 58 6.88 17.24 -12.93
C ARG A 58 6.15 16.35 -11.92
N GLU A 59 5.71 16.89 -10.79
CA GLU A 59 5.10 16.13 -9.70
C GLU A 59 3.83 15.37 -10.13
N LEU A 60 2.86 16.05 -10.73
CA LEU A 60 1.62 15.42 -11.21
C LEU A 60 1.86 14.39 -12.33
N PRO A 61 2.72 14.64 -13.34
CA PRO A 61 3.12 13.62 -14.31
C PRO A 61 3.73 12.36 -13.66
N ILE A 62 4.57 12.51 -12.63
CA ILE A 62 5.17 11.39 -11.90
C ILE A 62 4.09 10.59 -11.16
N ILE A 63 3.20 11.28 -10.42
CA ILE A 63 2.06 10.64 -9.74
C ILE A 63 1.20 9.88 -10.77
N GLY A 64 0.93 10.48 -11.92
CA GLY A 64 0.19 9.84 -13.01
C GLY A 64 0.87 8.59 -13.55
N LYS A 65 2.20 8.58 -13.70
CA LYS A 65 2.97 7.40 -14.09
C LYS A 65 2.87 6.29 -13.06
N ILE A 66 3.01 6.63 -11.77
CA ILE A 66 2.90 5.67 -10.66
C ILE A 66 1.47 5.10 -10.62
N ALA A 67 0.44 5.95 -10.67
CA ALA A 67 -0.96 5.54 -10.67
C ALA A 67 -1.30 4.61 -11.84
N LEU A 68 -0.81 4.91 -13.04
CA LEU A 68 -1.01 4.07 -14.22
C LEU A 68 -0.26 2.74 -14.10
N GLY A 69 0.96 2.73 -13.57
CA GLY A 69 1.73 1.52 -13.27
C GLY A 69 1.03 0.64 -12.26
N SER A 70 0.57 1.23 -11.16
CA SER A 70 -0.25 0.60 -10.14
C SER A 70 -1.52 -0.02 -10.73
N LEU A 71 -2.28 0.75 -11.50
CA LEU A 71 -3.51 0.28 -12.13
C LEU A 71 -3.26 -0.88 -13.11
N LYS A 72 -2.21 -0.81 -13.93
CA LYS A 72 -1.80 -1.92 -14.81
C LYS A 72 -1.49 -3.17 -14.01
N ASN A 73 -0.74 -3.06 -12.93
CA ASN A 73 -0.42 -4.19 -12.06
C ASN A 73 -1.68 -4.80 -11.44
N LYS A 74 -2.59 -3.96 -10.93
CA LYS A 74 -3.87 -4.42 -10.35
C LYS A 74 -4.74 -5.14 -11.36
N MET A 75 -4.92 -4.58 -12.56
CA MET A 75 -5.85 -5.10 -13.56
C MET A 75 -5.27 -6.25 -14.40
N ILE A 76 -3.98 -6.22 -14.72
CA ILE A 76 -3.36 -7.18 -15.66
C ILE A 76 -2.68 -8.33 -14.92
N ILE A 77 -2.16 -8.10 -13.72
CA ILE A 77 -1.39 -9.11 -12.98
C ILE A 77 -2.17 -9.60 -11.78
N LEU A 78 -2.53 -8.70 -10.85
CA LEU A 78 -3.12 -9.09 -9.57
C LEU A 78 -4.53 -9.63 -9.71
N LEU A 79 -5.39 -8.99 -10.50
CA LEU A 79 -6.77 -9.43 -10.67
C LEU A 79 -6.85 -10.82 -11.33
N PRO A 80 -6.24 -11.08 -12.50
CA PRO A 80 -6.24 -12.41 -13.08
C PRO A 80 -5.51 -13.43 -12.20
N GLY A 81 -4.39 -13.03 -11.59
CA GLY A 81 -3.62 -13.88 -10.68
C GLY A 81 -4.42 -14.28 -9.44
N ALA A 82 -5.14 -13.33 -8.83
CA ALA A 82 -5.98 -13.58 -7.67
C ALA A 82 -7.15 -14.52 -8.01
N LEU A 83 -7.82 -14.31 -9.15
CA LEU A 83 -8.90 -15.20 -9.62
C LEU A 83 -8.36 -16.60 -9.95
N PHE A 84 -7.21 -16.68 -10.62
CA PHE A 84 -6.56 -17.95 -10.93
C PHE A 84 -6.19 -18.72 -9.65
N LEU A 85 -5.51 -18.06 -8.71
CA LEU A 85 -5.13 -18.66 -7.44
C LEU A 85 -6.35 -19.05 -6.60
N SER A 86 -7.38 -18.21 -6.57
CA SER A 86 -8.63 -18.51 -5.87
C SER A 86 -9.31 -19.79 -6.37
N PHE A 87 -9.22 -20.03 -7.68
CA PHE A 87 -9.85 -21.20 -8.30
C PHE A 87 -8.99 -22.48 -8.20
N PHE A 88 -7.67 -22.36 -8.49
CA PHE A 88 -6.78 -23.53 -8.61
C PHE A 88 -6.00 -23.85 -7.32
N ALA A 89 -5.62 -22.83 -6.56
CA ALA A 89 -4.71 -23.01 -5.43
C ALA A 89 -4.91 -21.95 -4.33
N PRO A 90 -6.10 -21.87 -3.70
CA PRO A 90 -6.40 -20.84 -2.70
C PRO A 90 -5.42 -20.86 -1.51
N TRP A 91 -4.85 -22.01 -1.19
CA TRP A 91 -3.88 -22.19 -0.11
C TRP A 91 -2.54 -21.49 -0.35
N ILE A 92 -2.20 -21.11 -1.59
CA ILE A 92 -0.96 -20.39 -1.92
C ILE A 92 -1.08 -18.89 -1.59
N ILE A 93 -2.30 -18.35 -1.56
CA ILE A 93 -2.52 -16.91 -1.35
C ILE A 93 -1.91 -16.46 -0.02
N THR A 94 -2.17 -17.15 1.06
CA THR A 94 -1.66 -16.80 2.40
C THR A 94 -0.12 -16.81 2.48
N PRO A 95 0.61 -17.87 2.06
CA PRO A 95 2.08 -17.83 2.01
C PRO A 95 2.64 -16.71 1.12
N LEU A 96 2.01 -16.42 -0.01
CA LEU A 96 2.44 -15.37 -0.92
C LEU A 96 2.29 -13.97 -0.28
N LEU A 97 1.18 -13.75 0.42
CA LEU A 97 0.97 -12.52 1.19
C LEU A 97 1.99 -12.40 2.34
N MET A 98 2.30 -13.51 3.03
CA MET A 98 3.34 -13.49 4.08
C MET A 98 4.72 -13.14 3.54
N LEU A 99 5.08 -13.57 2.32
CA LEU A 99 6.31 -13.13 1.66
C LEU A 99 6.30 -11.62 1.41
N GLY A 100 5.18 -11.08 0.93
CA GLY A 100 4.99 -9.63 0.79
C GLY A 100 5.08 -8.90 2.12
N GLY A 101 4.42 -9.41 3.16
CA GLY A 101 4.49 -8.87 4.53
C GLY A 101 5.92 -8.88 5.10
N ALA A 102 6.66 -9.96 4.88
CA ALA A 102 8.07 -10.05 5.29
C ALA A 102 8.94 -9.01 4.57
N TYR A 103 8.69 -8.75 3.27
CA TYR A 103 9.35 -7.69 2.52
C TYR A 103 9.04 -6.30 3.10
N LEU A 104 7.76 -6.01 3.42
CA LEU A 104 7.39 -4.74 4.07
C LEU A 104 8.04 -4.57 5.44
N CYS A 105 8.13 -5.65 6.23
CA CYS A 105 8.84 -5.65 7.51
C CYS A 105 10.32 -5.33 7.34
N MET A 106 10.98 -5.91 6.32
CA MET A 106 12.37 -5.66 6.00
C MET A 106 12.59 -4.20 5.59
N GLU A 107 11.82 -3.70 4.64
CA GLU A 107 11.92 -2.30 4.17
C GLU A 107 11.62 -1.30 5.30
N GLY A 108 10.61 -1.59 6.14
CA GLY A 108 10.31 -0.77 7.32
C GLY A 108 11.43 -0.79 8.35
N TYR A 109 12.07 -1.94 8.58
CA TYR A 109 13.22 -2.10 9.48
C TYR A 109 14.44 -1.32 8.97
N GLU A 110 14.78 -1.42 7.69
CA GLU A 110 15.87 -0.65 7.07
C GLU A 110 15.68 0.84 7.31
N LYS A 111 14.49 1.38 7.04
CA LYS A 111 14.17 2.80 7.28
C LYS A 111 14.30 3.21 8.76
N VAL A 112 13.96 2.32 9.70
CA VAL A 112 14.18 2.56 11.14
C VAL A 112 15.67 2.58 11.47
N MET A 113 16.44 1.63 10.91
CA MET A 113 17.88 1.56 11.15
C MET A 113 18.63 2.76 10.59
N ASP A 114 18.24 3.28 9.44
CA ASP A 114 18.82 4.48 8.83
C ASP A 114 18.66 5.71 9.75
N ILE A 115 17.56 5.78 10.49
CA ILE A 115 17.31 6.87 11.44
C ILE A 115 18.11 6.65 12.75
N VAL A 116 18.14 5.41 13.26
CA VAL A 116 18.78 5.09 14.55
C VAL A 116 20.30 5.04 14.42
N ARG A 117 20.82 4.65 13.25
CA ARG A 117 22.26 4.52 12.97
C ARG A 117 22.65 5.32 11.72
N PRO A 118 22.64 6.65 11.78
CA PRO A 118 22.90 7.49 10.61
C PRO A 118 24.32 7.37 10.02
N HIS A 119 25.18 6.47 10.51
CA HIS A 119 26.57 6.31 10.07
C HIS A 119 26.94 4.91 9.55
N SER A 120 26.00 4.00 9.38
CA SER A 120 26.27 2.75 8.68
C SER A 120 25.82 2.89 7.22
N SER A 121 26.73 3.38 6.41
CA SER A 121 26.72 3.45 4.95
C SER A 121 26.26 2.16 4.28
N HIS A 122 24.97 2.00 4.04
CA HIS A 122 24.41 1.05 3.06
C HIS A 122 23.12 1.57 2.44
N GLY A 123 22.77 2.86 2.67
CA GLY A 123 21.61 3.54 2.12
C GLY A 123 21.94 4.78 1.28
N ASP A 124 23.21 5.14 1.17
CA ASP A 124 23.69 6.24 0.30
C ASP A 124 24.12 5.78 -1.09
N ASP A 125 23.90 4.51 -1.46
CA ASP A 125 24.05 4.12 -2.87
C ASP A 125 23.05 4.84 -3.78
N ASP A 126 21.92 5.31 -3.25
CA ASP A 126 21.01 6.20 -4.01
C ASP A 126 21.53 7.66 -4.09
N ALA A 127 22.38 8.11 -3.16
CA ALA A 127 22.91 9.47 -3.16
C ALA A 127 24.34 9.59 -3.72
N ALA A 128 25.12 8.50 -3.65
CA ALA A 128 26.51 8.49 -4.13
C ALA A 128 26.62 8.18 -5.63
N ASP A 129 25.59 7.54 -6.23
CA ASP A 129 25.53 7.24 -7.66
C ASP A 129 24.72 8.30 -8.46
N ASP A 130 24.18 9.31 -7.78
CA ASP A 130 23.37 10.38 -8.38
C ASP A 130 24.22 11.39 -9.20
N GLY A 131 25.55 11.32 -9.11
CA GLY A 131 26.44 12.25 -9.82
C GLY A 131 26.51 12.06 -11.33
N ASP A 132 26.06 10.90 -11.86
CA ASP A 132 26.17 10.59 -13.30
C ASP A 132 24.79 10.19 -13.92
N LYS A 133 23.73 10.07 -13.10
CA LYS A 133 22.37 9.74 -13.59
C LYS A 133 21.66 10.98 -14.12
N THR A 134 21.04 10.83 -15.26
CA THR A 134 20.16 11.87 -15.79
C THR A 134 18.91 12.02 -14.92
N SER A 135 18.38 13.23 -14.82
CA SER A 135 17.12 13.52 -14.10
C SER A 135 15.97 12.57 -14.49
N LEU A 136 15.97 12.07 -15.72
CA LEU A 136 14.97 11.13 -16.24
C LEU A 136 15.19 9.70 -15.73
N GLU A 137 16.43 9.27 -15.55
CA GLU A 137 16.77 7.95 -14.99
C GLU A 137 16.37 7.89 -13.52
N LEU A 138 16.67 8.93 -12.76
CA LEU A 138 16.25 9.04 -11.35
C LEU A 138 14.72 9.03 -11.21
N GLU A 139 13.99 9.75 -12.08
CA GLU A 139 12.54 9.72 -12.11
C GLU A 139 12.00 8.31 -12.36
N ASN A 140 12.54 7.60 -13.36
CA ASN A 140 12.09 6.26 -13.70
C ASN A 140 12.38 5.25 -12.59
N GLU A 141 13.50 5.38 -11.90
CA GLU A 141 13.88 4.54 -10.76
C GLU A 141 12.93 4.74 -9.58
N LYS A 142 12.64 6.01 -9.23
CA LYS A 142 11.67 6.35 -8.17
C LYS A 142 10.26 5.86 -8.51
N VAL A 143 9.81 6.01 -9.77
CA VAL A 143 8.53 5.48 -10.24
C VAL A 143 8.50 3.96 -10.13
N ALA A 144 9.55 3.27 -10.55
CA ALA A 144 9.61 1.80 -10.48
C ALA A 144 9.59 1.30 -9.04
N SER A 145 10.30 1.96 -8.13
CA SER A 145 10.29 1.63 -6.69
C SER A 145 8.90 1.83 -6.09
N ALA A 146 8.25 2.97 -6.35
CA ALA A 146 6.89 3.24 -5.88
C ALA A 146 5.88 2.20 -6.37
N VAL A 147 5.92 1.84 -7.67
CA VAL A 147 5.05 0.83 -8.28
C VAL A 147 5.30 -0.56 -7.70
N ARG A 148 6.53 -0.89 -7.31
CA ARG A 148 6.86 -2.18 -6.67
C ARG A 148 6.28 -2.27 -5.27
N THR A 149 6.43 -1.24 -4.46
CA THR A 149 5.84 -1.19 -3.11
C THR A 149 4.31 -1.25 -3.18
N ASP A 150 3.68 -0.45 -4.06
CA ASP A 150 2.24 -0.49 -4.29
C ASP A 150 1.75 -1.88 -4.75
N PHE A 151 2.55 -2.62 -5.53
CA PHE A 151 2.17 -3.97 -5.96
C PHE A 151 1.91 -4.90 -4.78
N ILE A 152 2.75 -4.87 -3.74
CA ILE A 152 2.62 -5.73 -2.55
C ILE A 152 1.40 -5.33 -1.73
N LEU A 153 1.24 -4.02 -1.46
CA LEU A 153 0.09 -3.49 -0.72
C LEU A 153 -1.23 -3.77 -1.46
N SER A 154 -1.20 -3.64 -2.79
CA SER A 154 -2.34 -3.94 -3.65
C SER A 154 -2.70 -5.43 -3.66
N ALA A 155 -1.71 -6.33 -3.61
CA ALA A 155 -1.94 -7.76 -3.53
C ALA A 155 -2.70 -8.12 -2.24
N GLU A 156 -2.36 -7.49 -1.12
CA GLU A 156 -3.08 -7.68 0.16
C GLU A 156 -4.52 -7.17 0.07
N ILE A 157 -4.73 -5.96 -0.43
CA ILE A 157 -6.09 -5.40 -0.60
C ILE A 157 -6.94 -6.30 -1.50
N MET A 158 -6.37 -6.79 -2.61
CA MET A 158 -7.04 -7.72 -3.53
C MET A 158 -7.39 -9.04 -2.84
N ALA A 159 -6.49 -9.61 -2.03
CA ALA A 159 -6.75 -10.85 -1.30
C ALA A 159 -7.83 -10.66 -0.21
N ILE A 160 -7.78 -9.58 0.55
CA ILE A 160 -8.82 -9.23 1.54
C ILE A 160 -10.17 -9.05 0.83
N THR A 161 -10.18 -8.35 -0.30
CA THR A 161 -11.40 -8.14 -1.10
C THR A 161 -11.95 -9.46 -1.59
N LEU A 162 -11.09 -10.31 -2.18
CA LEU A 162 -11.46 -11.63 -2.68
C LEU A 162 -12.04 -12.52 -1.58
N SER A 163 -11.45 -12.52 -0.38
CA SER A 163 -11.96 -13.28 0.76
C SER A 163 -13.39 -12.91 1.16
N THR A 164 -13.81 -11.65 0.92
CA THR A 164 -15.18 -11.21 1.22
C THR A 164 -16.23 -11.70 0.23
N VAL A 165 -15.79 -12.09 -0.97
CA VAL A 165 -16.66 -12.55 -2.08
C VAL A 165 -16.29 -13.96 -2.57
N ALA A 166 -15.54 -14.73 -1.77
CA ALA A 166 -14.99 -16.03 -2.16
C ALA A 166 -16.07 -17.06 -2.56
N THR A 167 -17.28 -16.96 -2.00
CA THR A 167 -18.42 -17.83 -2.34
C THR A 167 -19.25 -17.35 -3.53
N SER A 168 -18.93 -16.18 -4.09
CA SER A 168 -19.64 -15.60 -5.22
C SER A 168 -19.16 -16.18 -6.55
N PRO A 169 -19.95 -16.10 -7.63
CA PRO A 169 -19.51 -16.49 -8.97
C PRO A 169 -18.27 -15.73 -9.42
N LEU A 170 -17.40 -16.35 -10.23
CA LEU A 170 -16.12 -15.76 -10.67
C LEU A 170 -16.25 -14.39 -11.35
N TRP A 171 -17.29 -14.20 -12.16
CA TRP A 171 -17.54 -12.91 -12.81
C TRP A 171 -17.79 -11.79 -11.79
N LEU A 172 -18.50 -12.11 -10.69
CA LEU A 172 -18.76 -11.15 -9.61
C LEU A 172 -17.51 -10.89 -8.79
N GLN A 173 -16.72 -11.94 -8.48
CA GLN A 173 -15.41 -11.76 -7.84
C GLN A 173 -14.53 -10.82 -8.67
N GLY A 174 -14.42 -11.05 -10.00
CA GLY A 174 -13.67 -10.19 -10.92
C GLY A 174 -14.19 -8.76 -10.97
N GLY A 175 -15.50 -8.58 -11.02
CA GLY A 175 -16.14 -7.26 -11.01
C GLY A 175 -15.86 -6.48 -9.72
N VAL A 176 -15.99 -7.13 -8.56
CA VAL A 176 -15.69 -6.51 -7.25
C VAL A 176 -14.21 -6.14 -7.13
N LEU A 177 -13.31 -7.05 -7.52
CA LEU A 177 -11.87 -6.78 -7.51
C LEU A 177 -11.50 -5.60 -8.43
N ALA A 178 -12.10 -5.53 -9.62
CA ALA A 178 -11.87 -4.43 -10.56
C ALA A 178 -12.34 -3.08 -9.99
N VAL A 179 -13.55 -3.02 -9.44
CA VAL A 179 -14.11 -1.79 -8.83
C VAL A 179 -13.28 -1.34 -7.62
N VAL A 180 -12.90 -2.28 -6.74
CA VAL A 180 -12.06 -1.95 -5.58
C VAL A 180 -10.68 -1.50 -6.03
N GLY A 181 -10.06 -2.18 -6.99
CA GLY A 181 -8.74 -1.81 -7.51
C GLY A 181 -8.71 -0.44 -8.15
N LEU A 182 -9.72 -0.10 -8.96
CA LEU A 182 -9.90 1.23 -9.54
C LEU A 182 -10.15 2.30 -8.46
N GLY A 183 -11.07 2.02 -7.54
CA GLY A 183 -11.45 2.93 -6.47
C GLY A 183 -10.27 3.24 -5.53
N MET A 184 -9.50 2.22 -5.13
CA MET A 184 -8.32 2.40 -4.29
C MET A 184 -7.22 3.17 -5.02
N THR A 185 -6.98 2.90 -6.31
CA THR A 185 -6.03 3.68 -7.11
C THR A 185 -6.42 5.14 -7.17
N ALA A 186 -7.70 5.43 -7.47
CA ALA A 186 -8.20 6.81 -7.51
C ALA A 186 -8.12 7.51 -6.13
N LEU A 187 -8.47 6.80 -5.06
CA LEU A 187 -8.42 7.31 -3.69
C LEU A 187 -6.98 7.68 -3.27
N VAL A 188 -6.06 6.72 -3.39
CA VAL A 188 -4.68 6.89 -2.93
C VAL A 188 -3.97 7.96 -3.75
N TYR A 189 -3.92 7.80 -5.06
CA TYR A 189 -3.19 8.76 -5.92
C TYR A 189 -3.89 10.10 -6.06
N GLY A 190 -5.21 10.14 -5.91
CA GLY A 190 -5.97 11.39 -5.77
C GLY A 190 -5.60 12.14 -4.50
N ALA A 191 -5.53 11.44 -3.36
CA ALA A 191 -5.09 12.04 -2.09
C ALA A 191 -3.64 12.54 -2.18
N VAL A 192 -2.73 11.75 -2.76
CA VAL A 192 -1.33 12.14 -2.97
C VAL A 192 -1.23 13.39 -3.86
N ALA A 193 -1.96 13.44 -4.97
CA ALA A 193 -1.99 14.59 -5.85
C ALA A 193 -2.50 15.86 -5.13
N LEU A 194 -3.51 15.72 -4.27
CA LEU A 194 -4.02 16.82 -3.44
C LEU A 194 -2.98 17.30 -2.43
N ILE A 195 -2.28 16.37 -1.76
CA ILE A 195 -1.23 16.70 -0.79
C ILE A 195 -0.10 17.49 -1.47
N VAL A 196 0.39 16.97 -2.61
CA VAL A 196 1.47 17.58 -3.36
C VAL A 196 1.07 18.96 -3.90
N LYS A 197 -0.18 19.13 -4.37
CA LYS A 197 -0.66 20.44 -4.85
C LYS A 197 -1.10 21.40 -3.75
N ALA A 198 -1.21 20.96 -2.52
CA ALA A 198 -1.53 21.84 -1.40
C ALA A 198 -0.43 22.89 -1.16
N ASP A 199 0.83 22.56 -1.43
CA ASP A 199 1.95 23.50 -1.33
C ASP A 199 1.86 24.63 -2.38
N ASP A 200 1.61 24.28 -3.63
CA ASP A 200 1.40 25.25 -4.72
C ASP A 200 0.17 26.14 -4.42
N ALA A 201 -0.91 25.57 -3.93
CA ALA A 201 -2.10 26.30 -3.53
C ALA A 201 -1.80 27.25 -2.36
N GLY A 202 -1.02 26.79 -1.38
CA GLY A 202 -0.54 27.61 -0.26
C GLY A 202 0.29 28.80 -0.73
N ALA A 203 1.22 28.56 -1.66
CA ALA A 203 2.04 29.63 -2.25
C ALA A 203 1.20 30.65 -3.02
N ALA A 204 0.17 30.22 -3.77
CA ALA A 204 -0.76 31.09 -4.46
C ALA A 204 -1.60 31.94 -3.47
N MET A 205 -2.13 31.30 -2.42
CA MET A 205 -2.90 31.98 -1.36
C MET A 205 -2.05 32.98 -0.56
N ALA A 206 -0.76 32.68 -0.33
CA ALA A 206 0.15 33.56 0.38
C ALA A 206 0.37 34.91 -0.34
N ARG A 207 0.16 34.95 -1.65
CA ARG A 207 0.27 36.18 -2.49
C ARG A 207 -1.06 36.95 -2.57
N SER A 208 -2.13 36.48 -1.93
CA SER A 208 -3.43 37.15 -1.95
C SER A 208 -3.41 38.50 -1.25
N ALA A 209 -4.15 39.47 -1.79
CA ALA A 209 -4.32 40.79 -1.16
C ALA A 209 -5.17 40.70 0.13
N ASN A 210 -5.95 39.62 0.32
CA ASN A 210 -6.71 39.39 1.54
C ASN A 210 -5.80 38.84 2.65
N GLY A 211 -5.67 39.59 3.74
CA GLY A 211 -4.79 39.25 4.85
C GLY A 211 -5.07 37.86 5.49
N ALA A 212 -6.32 37.47 5.60
CA ALA A 212 -6.69 36.16 6.16
C ALA A 212 -6.26 35.00 5.21
N ILE A 213 -6.52 35.13 3.92
CA ILE A 213 -6.13 34.14 2.90
C ILE A 213 -4.61 34.05 2.81
N SER A 214 -3.92 35.20 2.82
CA SER A 214 -2.46 35.26 2.80
C SER A 214 -1.85 34.62 4.07
N ALA A 215 -2.42 34.84 5.25
CA ALA A 215 -1.96 34.23 6.50
C ALA A 215 -2.14 32.70 6.46
N PHE A 216 -3.29 32.22 5.99
CA PHE A 216 -3.55 30.79 5.83
C PHE A 216 -2.60 30.16 4.80
N GLY A 217 -2.39 30.79 3.64
CA GLY A 217 -1.46 30.33 2.63
C GLY A 217 -0.02 30.21 3.15
N ARG A 218 0.47 31.21 3.89
CA ARG A 218 1.79 31.14 4.56
C ARG A 218 1.86 30.03 5.58
N GLY A 219 0.80 29.83 6.38
CA GLY A 219 0.72 28.72 7.33
C GLY A 219 0.82 27.35 6.64
N LEU A 220 0.16 27.21 5.49
CA LEU A 220 0.20 25.98 4.69
C LEU A 220 1.61 25.70 4.16
N VAL A 221 2.26 26.67 3.52
CA VAL A 221 3.63 26.53 2.99
C VAL A 221 4.63 26.23 4.11
N LEU A 222 4.56 26.93 5.25
CA LEU A 222 5.46 26.69 6.37
C LEU A 222 5.17 25.34 7.08
N GLY A 223 3.93 24.90 7.08
CA GLY A 223 3.51 23.64 7.69
C GLY A 223 3.82 22.41 6.84
N MET A 224 3.88 22.57 5.50
CA MET A 224 4.04 21.44 4.57
C MET A 224 5.28 20.59 4.84
N PRO A 225 6.49 21.12 5.07
CA PRO A 225 7.67 20.31 5.36
C PRO A 225 7.53 19.50 6.65
N VAL A 226 6.87 20.07 7.67
CA VAL A 226 6.58 19.35 8.92
C VAL A 226 5.57 18.26 8.68
N PHE A 227 4.49 18.55 7.96
CA PHE A 227 3.46 17.59 7.59
C PHE A 227 4.03 16.40 6.81
N LEU A 228 4.85 16.65 5.77
CA LEU A 228 5.49 15.58 4.98
C LEU A 228 6.45 14.74 5.83
N ARG A 229 7.18 15.35 6.77
CA ARG A 229 8.04 14.62 7.71
C ARG A 229 7.23 13.72 8.64
N VAL A 230 6.15 14.23 9.21
CA VAL A 230 5.23 13.43 10.05
C VAL A 230 4.62 12.30 9.24
N LEU A 231 4.20 12.57 8.01
CA LEU A 231 3.63 11.58 7.10
C LEU A 231 4.65 10.46 6.79
N THR A 232 5.92 10.81 6.57
CA THR A 232 7.00 9.84 6.38
C THR A 232 7.19 8.93 7.60
N TRP A 233 7.11 9.48 8.82
CA TRP A 233 7.17 8.68 10.05
C TRP A 233 5.97 7.74 10.18
N ILE A 234 4.77 8.24 9.89
CA ILE A 234 3.54 7.44 9.91
C ILE A 234 3.66 6.30 8.89
N GLY A 235 4.10 6.58 7.66
CA GLY A 235 4.28 5.56 6.62
C GLY A 235 5.28 4.47 7.03
N MET A 236 6.40 4.84 7.62
CA MET A 236 7.39 3.88 8.11
C MET A 236 6.81 2.95 9.19
N VAL A 237 6.09 3.51 10.17
CA VAL A 237 5.43 2.72 11.21
C VAL A 237 4.31 1.86 10.62
N ALA A 238 3.58 2.40 9.63
CA ALA A 238 2.52 1.67 8.93
C ALA A 238 3.04 0.44 8.20
N MET A 239 4.19 0.52 7.52
CA MET A 239 4.82 -0.65 6.86
C MET A 239 5.12 -1.77 7.87
N LEU A 240 5.65 -1.43 9.04
CA LEU A 240 5.93 -2.41 10.11
C LEU A 240 4.64 -3.00 10.69
N TRP A 241 3.65 -2.17 10.95
CA TRP A 241 2.37 -2.62 11.46
C TRP A 241 1.62 -3.49 10.47
N VAL A 242 1.55 -3.08 9.19
CA VAL A 242 0.88 -3.86 8.14
C VAL A 242 1.64 -5.16 7.90
N GLY A 243 2.96 -5.09 7.66
CA GLY A 243 3.78 -6.27 7.45
C GLY A 243 3.69 -7.27 8.61
N GLY A 244 3.81 -6.79 9.85
CA GLY A 244 3.64 -7.61 11.05
C GLY A 244 2.23 -8.19 11.19
N GLY A 245 1.20 -7.40 10.84
CA GLY A 245 -0.19 -7.84 10.82
C GLY A 245 -0.43 -8.97 9.82
N ILE A 246 0.12 -8.86 8.60
CA ILE A 246 0.08 -9.93 7.58
C ILE A 246 0.75 -11.22 8.11
N MET A 247 1.91 -11.08 8.77
CA MET A 247 2.61 -12.24 9.34
C MET A 247 1.78 -12.94 10.41
N VAL A 248 1.19 -12.17 11.33
CA VAL A 248 0.34 -12.72 12.42
C VAL A 248 -0.92 -13.38 11.86
N HIS A 249 -1.61 -12.71 10.94
CA HIS A 249 -2.81 -13.24 10.30
C HIS A 249 -2.51 -14.44 9.41
N GLY A 250 -1.40 -14.42 8.68
CA GLY A 250 -0.94 -15.55 7.89
C GLY A 250 -0.68 -16.80 8.74
N LEU A 251 -0.09 -16.64 9.92
CA LEU A 251 0.07 -17.75 10.87
C LEU A 251 -1.28 -18.29 11.34
N TYR A 252 -2.25 -17.43 11.60
CA TYR A 252 -3.62 -17.85 11.96
C TYR A 252 -4.25 -18.72 10.86
N GLU A 253 -4.17 -18.27 9.60
CA GLU A 253 -4.70 -19.00 8.44
C GLU A 253 -3.97 -20.34 8.20
N LEU A 254 -2.68 -20.42 8.54
CA LEU A 254 -1.88 -21.64 8.47
C LEU A 254 -2.12 -22.62 9.65
N GLY A 255 -3.06 -22.31 10.55
CA GLY A 255 -3.45 -23.19 11.66
C GLY A 255 -2.73 -22.90 12.98
N TYR A 256 -2.03 -21.77 13.12
CA TYR A 256 -1.41 -21.30 14.36
C TYR A 256 -2.12 -20.07 14.93
N PRO A 257 -3.31 -20.22 15.54
CA PRO A 257 -4.15 -19.10 15.96
C PRO A 257 -3.68 -18.38 17.23
N ALA A 258 -2.73 -18.96 17.97
CA ALA A 258 -2.31 -18.45 19.27
C ALA A 258 -1.76 -17.00 19.23
N PRO A 259 -0.88 -16.60 18.29
CA PRO A 259 -0.39 -15.24 18.24
C PRO A 259 -1.49 -14.20 18.07
N GLU A 260 -2.39 -14.38 17.11
CA GLU A 260 -3.47 -13.43 16.84
C GLU A 260 -4.46 -13.35 18.00
N LYS A 261 -4.85 -14.48 18.57
CA LYS A 261 -5.75 -14.53 19.74
C LYS A 261 -5.15 -13.83 20.96
N ASN A 262 -3.86 -14.05 21.22
CA ASN A 262 -3.19 -13.42 22.34
C ASN A 262 -3.12 -11.89 22.18
N ILE A 263 -2.83 -11.41 20.96
CA ILE A 263 -2.83 -9.98 20.63
C ILE A 263 -4.21 -9.38 20.84
N GLN A 264 -5.26 -10.02 20.33
CA GLN A 264 -6.63 -9.57 20.49
C GLN A 264 -7.06 -9.56 21.97
N HIS A 265 -6.69 -10.59 22.72
CA HIS A 265 -7.00 -10.65 24.16
C HIS A 265 -6.30 -9.54 24.94
N LEU A 266 -5.04 -9.27 24.64
CA LEU A 266 -4.28 -8.19 25.26
C LEU A 266 -4.88 -6.83 24.90
N ALA A 267 -5.20 -6.62 23.63
CA ALA A 267 -5.77 -5.37 23.13
C ALA A 267 -7.15 -5.09 23.75
N THR A 268 -8.02 -6.10 23.88
CA THR A 268 -9.33 -5.94 24.53
C THR A 268 -9.20 -5.72 26.02
N SER A 269 -8.24 -6.36 26.68
CA SER A 269 -7.97 -6.13 28.11
C SER A 269 -7.53 -4.70 28.38
N VAL A 270 -6.63 -4.15 27.56
CA VAL A 270 -6.22 -2.74 27.67
C VAL A 270 -7.38 -1.80 27.34
N ALA A 271 -8.17 -2.11 26.33
CA ALA A 271 -9.32 -1.29 25.93
C ALA A 271 -10.41 -1.21 27.01
N ALA A 272 -10.50 -2.22 27.90
CA ALA A 272 -11.43 -2.23 29.01
C ALA A 272 -11.21 -1.06 30.03
N PHE A 273 -9.99 -0.50 30.09
CA PHE A 273 -9.68 0.66 30.91
C PHE A 273 -10.23 1.99 30.36
N VAL A 274 -10.61 2.02 29.06
CA VAL A 274 -11.12 3.22 28.39
C VAL A 274 -12.41 2.89 27.62
N PRO A 275 -13.55 2.68 28.31
CA PRO A 275 -14.79 2.22 27.69
C PRO A 275 -15.32 3.11 26.56
N ALA A 276 -15.09 4.43 26.64
CA ALA A 276 -15.55 5.40 25.63
C ALA A 276 -14.84 5.24 24.28
N LEU A 277 -13.63 4.64 24.24
CA LEU A 277 -12.79 4.51 23.05
C LEU A 277 -12.35 3.06 22.79
N THR A 278 -13.10 2.09 23.28
CA THR A 278 -12.75 0.65 23.21
C THR A 278 -12.31 0.22 21.82
N GLY A 279 -13.04 0.57 20.77
CA GLY A 279 -12.71 0.20 19.41
C GLY A 279 -11.37 0.79 18.93
N PHE A 280 -11.15 2.07 19.20
CA PHE A 280 -9.89 2.74 18.82
C PHE A 280 -8.70 2.19 19.62
N VAL A 281 -8.84 1.99 20.91
CA VAL A 281 -7.77 1.45 21.78
C VAL A 281 -7.42 0.02 21.38
N THR A 282 -8.43 -0.83 21.13
CA THR A 282 -8.19 -2.20 20.66
C THR A 282 -7.41 -2.21 19.33
N TRP A 283 -7.84 -1.39 18.38
CA TRP A 283 -7.15 -1.27 17.09
C TRP A 283 -5.72 -0.76 17.26
N PHE A 284 -5.53 0.32 18.02
CA PHE A 284 -4.21 0.94 18.25
C PHE A 284 -3.22 0.00 18.93
N VAL A 285 -3.66 -0.70 19.99
CA VAL A 285 -2.82 -1.69 20.70
C VAL A 285 -2.46 -2.86 19.78
N SER A 286 -3.41 -3.37 19.02
CA SER A 286 -3.14 -4.44 18.04
C SER A 286 -2.15 -3.99 16.97
N ALA A 287 -2.29 -2.78 16.43
CA ALA A 287 -1.39 -2.20 15.47
C ALA A 287 0.01 -1.98 16.05
N ALA A 288 0.11 -1.48 17.28
CA ALA A 288 1.40 -1.29 17.95
C ALA A 288 2.14 -2.62 18.18
N ILE A 289 1.44 -3.66 18.61
CA ILE A 289 2.02 -5.00 18.78
C ILE A 289 2.45 -5.56 17.41
N ALA A 290 1.62 -5.42 16.38
CA ALA A 290 1.95 -5.84 15.03
C ALA A 290 3.19 -5.10 14.48
N ALA A 291 3.34 -3.79 14.76
CA ALA A 291 4.53 -3.04 14.38
C ALA A 291 5.80 -3.55 15.07
N VAL A 292 5.73 -3.91 16.34
CA VAL A 292 6.86 -4.53 17.07
C VAL A 292 7.22 -5.89 16.46
N ILE A 293 6.21 -6.71 16.13
CA ILE A 293 6.44 -7.99 15.45
C ILE A 293 7.05 -7.75 14.07
N GLY A 294 6.55 -6.77 13.31
CA GLY A 294 7.10 -6.38 12.03
C GLY A 294 8.57 -5.96 12.12
N LEU A 295 8.93 -5.21 13.16
CA LEU A 295 10.31 -4.82 13.42
C LEU A 295 11.21 -6.04 13.69
N ILE A 296 10.73 -7.00 14.48
CA ILE A 296 11.45 -8.25 14.78
C ILE A 296 11.61 -9.09 13.50
N VAL A 297 10.54 -9.26 12.73
CA VAL A 297 10.58 -9.99 11.45
C VAL A 297 11.54 -9.31 10.48
N GLY A 298 11.49 -7.98 10.35
CA GLY A 298 12.40 -7.21 9.51
C GLY A 298 13.86 -7.41 9.91
N ALA A 299 14.16 -7.36 11.21
CA ALA A 299 15.51 -7.60 11.74
C ALA A 299 16.05 -9.01 11.44
N ILE A 300 15.16 -10.01 11.29
CA ILE A 300 15.52 -11.38 10.93
C ILE A 300 15.67 -11.53 9.41
N VAL A 301 14.75 -10.94 8.65
CA VAL A 301 14.68 -11.10 7.18
C VAL A 301 15.78 -10.30 6.47
N GLU A 302 16.10 -9.10 6.95
CA GLU A 302 17.12 -8.22 6.33
C GLU A 302 18.48 -8.93 6.13
N PRO A 303 19.12 -9.51 7.16
CA PRO A 303 20.41 -10.17 6.96
C PRO A 303 20.31 -11.43 6.09
N ILE A 304 19.15 -12.10 6.07
CA ILE A 304 18.92 -13.27 5.21
C ILE A 304 18.83 -12.83 3.75
N ALA A 305 18.13 -11.73 3.48
CA ALA A 305 17.98 -11.18 2.14
C ALA A 305 19.34 -10.67 1.60
N HIS A 306 20.05 -9.86 2.37
CA HIS A 306 21.32 -9.25 1.93
C HIS A 306 22.49 -10.24 1.86
N ARG A 307 22.60 -11.19 2.78
CA ARG A 307 23.70 -12.16 2.80
C ARG A 307 23.42 -13.45 2.04
N GLY A 308 22.14 -13.79 1.83
CA GLY A 308 21.74 -15.04 1.19
C GLY A 308 21.23 -14.87 -0.24
N LEU A 309 20.16 -14.10 -0.43
CA LEU A 309 19.48 -14.02 -1.73
C LEU A 309 20.25 -13.16 -2.75
N VAL A 310 20.76 -12.00 -2.35
CA VAL A 310 21.45 -11.08 -3.27
C VAL A 310 22.68 -11.72 -3.91
N PRO A 311 23.63 -12.33 -3.16
CA PRO A 311 24.76 -13.00 -3.77
C PRO A 311 24.38 -14.26 -4.57
N ALA A 312 23.31 -14.97 -4.19
CA ALA A 312 22.84 -16.12 -4.95
C ALA A 312 22.28 -15.73 -6.33
N ILE A 313 21.51 -14.64 -6.38
CA ILE A 313 20.93 -14.14 -7.64
C ILE A 313 22.02 -13.53 -8.53
N SER A 314 22.99 -12.79 -7.98
CA SER A 314 24.11 -12.23 -8.73
C SER A 314 25.03 -13.35 -9.26
N GLY A 315 25.25 -14.43 -8.51
CA GLY A 315 25.95 -15.62 -8.97
C GLY A 315 25.24 -16.35 -10.12
N LEU A 316 23.92 -16.47 -10.04
CA LEU A 316 23.09 -17.04 -11.13
C LEU A 316 23.11 -16.17 -12.39
N LYS A 317 22.99 -14.84 -12.28
CA LYS A 317 23.11 -13.91 -13.42
C LYS A 317 24.50 -13.98 -14.07
N GLY A 318 25.56 -14.12 -13.28
CA GLY A 318 26.93 -14.31 -13.77
C GLY A 318 27.14 -15.63 -14.53
N LEU A 319 26.43 -16.69 -14.14
CA LEU A 319 26.45 -17.99 -14.84
C LEU A 319 25.67 -17.95 -16.18
N PHE A 320 24.57 -17.20 -16.23
CA PHE A 320 23.79 -17.01 -17.48
C PHE A 320 24.53 -16.13 -18.50
N ASN A 321 25.19 -15.04 -18.05
CA ASN A 321 25.97 -14.15 -18.94
C ASN A 321 27.29 -14.77 -19.45
N ARG A 322 27.77 -15.85 -18.82
CA ARG A 322 28.96 -16.59 -19.31
C ARG A 322 28.65 -17.61 -20.41
N LYS A 323 27.35 -17.83 -20.71
CA LYS A 323 26.92 -18.83 -21.73
C LYS A 323 26.35 -18.20 -22.99
N MET A 324 26.36 -16.87 -23.12
CA MET A 324 26.18 -16.15 -24.38
C MET A 324 27.50 -15.50 -24.79
#